data_d607f02cdc53ac5eaa51bfac8d9afeaa
#
_entry.id   d607f02cdc53ac5eaa51bfac8d9afeaa
#
_cell.length_a   1.000
_cell.length_b   1.000
_cell.length_c   1.000
_cell.angle_alpha   90.00
_cell.angle_beta   90.00
_cell.angle_gamma   90.00
#
_symmetry.space_group_name_H-M   'P 1'
#
loop_
_entity.id
_entity.type
_entity.pdbx_description
1 polymer ?
#
loop_
_entity_poly.entity_id
_entity_poly.type
_entity_poly.pdbx_seq_one_letter_code
_entity_poly.pdbx_strand_id
1 'polypeptide(L)'
;MKSLFIINTVYQLFIAINMRLHSIPDNTADLVVSDHTPGLKKYIDTLKESDLFDSIFYLKSLEVDKYFWGVPNDGKNDTFANSKSILKRTFSEPTLQYNIYDTIYTANFDAYIKMVHKMYPNIRICQIEDGAAICAIDWKSIQNKWNYIEGFNDIYDKVEELWLYSPDLMGYKCSAQLMKLPTILQDAATIKIFNDIFKYSPIEFPRFVFVEQSFEVDGIKNNDLEFMQLTFDIVGYDNLYIKPHPRNTIHRPFAFGLSKKLDDSVPFELMLLNNNNYSDSIYITVDSGSLISTRVIFEQDSAA
;
A
#
# COMPACT_ATOMS: atom_id res chain seq x y z
N MET A 1 -7.30 -7.93 22.64
CA MET A 1 -6.01 -7.75 21.89
C MET A 1 -6.06 -6.42 21.19
N LYS A 2 -5.03 -5.59 21.33
CA LYS A 2 -4.99 -4.29 20.66
C LYS A 2 -3.97 -4.29 19.52
N SER A 3 -4.42 -3.90 18.34
CA SER A 3 -3.64 -3.91 17.11
C SER A 3 -3.30 -2.50 16.64
N LEU A 4 -2.17 -2.35 15.96
CA LEU A 4 -1.77 -1.11 15.29
C LEU A 4 -1.56 -1.40 13.80
N PHE A 5 -2.31 -0.74 12.94
CA PHE A 5 -2.05 -0.73 11.51
C PHE A 5 -1.18 0.46 11.15
N ILE A 6 -0.17 0.23 10.29
CA ILE A 6 0.72 1.27 9.78
C ILE A 6 0.72 1.19 8.28
N ILE A 7 0.24 2.25 7.62
CA ILE A 7 0.01 2.27 6.19
C ILE A 7 0.70 3.46 5.51
N ASN A 8 1.26 3.20 4.33
CA ASN A 8 2.03 4.15 3.53
C ASN A 8 1.38 4.43 2.16
N THR A 9 0.44 3.60 1.71
CA THR A 9 -0.20 3.73 0.40
C THR A 9 -1.72 3.59 0.46
N VAL A 10 -2.41 4.06 -0.58
CA VAL A 10 -3.87 3.89 -0.69
C VAL A 10 -4.28 2.42 -0.81
N TYR A 11 -3.43 1.58 -1.42
CA TYR A 11 -3.64 0.15 -1.50
C TYR A 11 -3.54 -0.52 -0.12
N GLN A 12 -2.53 -0.16 0.67
CA GLN A 12 -2.40 -0.66 2.05
C GLN A 12 -3.57 -0.23 2.93
N LEU A 13 -4.10 0.99 2.74
CA LEU A 13 -5.33 1.42 3.41
C LEU A 13 -6.52 0.55 3.02
N PHE A 14 -6.66 0.23 1.74
CA PHE A 14 -7.71 -0.64 1.23
C PHE A 14 -7.64 -2.04 1.90
N ILE A 15 -6.44 -2.63 2.01
CA ILE A 15 -6.24 -3.89 2.72
C ILE A 15 -6.57 -3.78 4.21
N ALA A 16 -6.11 -2.71 4.88
CA ALA A 16 -6.38 -2.52 6.30
C ALA A 16 -7.88 -2.43 6.60
N ILE A 17 -8.66 -1.73 5.77
CA ILE A 17 -10.12 -1.68 5.86
C ILE A 17 -10.72 -3.08 5.69
N ASN A 18 -10.30 -3.82 4.66
CA ASN A 18 -10.78 -5.17 4.41
C ASN A 18 -10.51 -6.11 5.59
N MET A 19 -9.31 -6.07 6.15
CA MET A 19 -8.96 -6.85 7.34
C MET A 19 -9.81 -6.48 8.55
N ARG A 20 -10.07 -5.19 8.77
CA ARG A 20 -10.93 -4.72 9.88
C ARG A 20 -12.35 -5.21 9.72
N LEU A 21 -12.88 -5.25 8.51
CA LEU A 21 -14.25 -5.71 8.26
C LEU A 21 -14.40 -7.24 8.40
N HIS A 22 -13.38 -8.02 8.01
CA HIS A 22 -13.58 -9.44 7.76
C HIS A 22 -12.64 -10.40 8.50
N SER A 23 -11.46 -9.94 8.96
CA SER A 23 -10.48 -10.82 9.63
C SER A 23 -10.38 -10.58 11.13
N ILE A 24 -10.41 -9.32 11.55
CA ILE A 24 -10.20 -8.93 12.95
C ILE A 24 -11.25 -7.91 13.43
N PRO A 25 -12.55 -8.13 13.18
CA PRO A 25 -13.60 -7.13 13.49
C PRO A 25 -13.69 -6.82 15.00
N ASP A 26 -13.49 -7.81 15.86
CA ASP A 26 -13.69 -7.70 17.31
C ASP A 26 -12.48 -7.15 18.06
N ASN A 27 -11.32 -7.00 17.41
CA ASN A 27 -10.14 -6.45 18.06
C ASN A 27 -10.23 -4.92 18.10
N THR A 28 -9.76 -4.32 19.20
CA THR A 28 -9.47 -2.89 19.20
C THR A 28 -8.28 -2.63 18.28
N ALA A 29 -8.38 -1.58 17.44
CA ALA A 29 -7.33 -1.28 16.49
C ALA A 29 -7.17 0.21 16.28
N ASP A 30 -5.92 0.66 16.27
CA ASP A 30 -5.53 2.00 15.89
C ASP A 30 -4.86 1.99 14.50
N LEU A 31 -4.87 3.14 13.84
CA LEU A 31 -4.29 3.32 12.50
C LEU A 31 -3.26 4.45 12.50
N VAL A 32 -2.11 4.19 11.95
CA VAL A 32 -1.12 5.22 11.56
C VAL A 32 -1.16 5.39 10.05
N VAL A 33 -1.45 6.61 9.62
CA VAL A 33 -1.42 7.03 8.22
C VAL A 33 -0.16 7.85 8.00
N SER A 34 0.68 7.48 7.04
CA SER A 34 1.93 8.19 6.77
C SER A 34 1.80 9.22 5.62
N ASP A 35 2.79 10.10 5.51
CA ASP A 35 2.94 11.05 4.40
C ASP A 35 3.72 10.48 3.20
N HIS A 36 4.02 9.18 3.21
CA HIS A 36 4.78 8.53 2.15
C HIS A 36 4.10 8.65 0.77
N THR A 37 2.78 8.49 0.72
CA THR A 37 1.99 8.74 -0.50
C THR A 37 1.26 10.08 -0.37
N PRO A 38 1.48 11.01 -1.32
CA PRO A 38 0.75 12.26 -1.36
C PRO A 38 -0.77 12.03 -1.34
N GLY A 39 -1.48 12.84 -0.59
CA GLY A 39 -2.96 12.79 -0.55
C GLY A 39 -3.57 11.77 0.40
N LEU A 40 -2.82 10.86 1.02
CA LEU A 40 -3.36 9.89 1.97
C LEU A 40 -4.04 10.56 3.18
N LYS A 41 -3.50 11.70 3.59
CA LYS A 41 -4.04 12.51 4.71
C LYS A 41 -5.51 12.91 4.53
N LYS A 42 -5.99 13.05 3.29
CA LYS A 42 -7.38 13.46 3.00
C LYS A 42 -8.44 12.48 3.48
N TYR A 43 -8.04 11.21 3.76
CA TYR A 43 -8.95 10.17 4.21
C TYR A 43 -9.08 10.08 5.74
N ILE A 44 -8.29 10.85 6.51
CA ILE A 44 -8.29 10.77 7.97
C ILE A 44 -9.66 11.11 8.57
N ASP A 45 -10.35 12.12 8.04
CA ASP A 45 -11.65 12.53 8.58
C ASP A 45 -12.72 11.46 8.32
N THR A 46 -12.79 10.93 7.11
CA THR A 46 -13.75 9.86 6.77
C THR A 46 -13.43 8.54 7.48
N LEU A 47 -12.15 8.26 7.73
CA LEU A 47 -11.75 7.10 8.56
C LEU A 47 -12.20 7.27 10.02
N LYS A 48 -12.14 8.47 10.58
CA LYS A 48 -12.68 8.76 11.93
C LYS A 48 -14.20 8.60 11.99
N GLU A 49 -14.89 8.98 10.92
CA GLU A 49 -16.34 8.86 10.82
C GLU A 49 -16.80 7.40 10.62
N SER A 50 -15.91 6.50 10.16
CA SER A 50 -16.25 5.11 9.87
C SER A 50 -16.29 4.20 11.10
N ASP A 51 -15.75 4.63 12.25
CA ASP A 51 -15.59 3.85 13.49
C ASP A 51 -14.84 2.51 13.31
N LEU A 52 -14.10 2.32 12.20
CA LEU A 52 -13.32 1.12 11.95
C LEU A 52 -12.06 1.03 12.81
N PHE A 53 -11.54 2.19 13.26
CA PHE A 53 -10.35 2.30 14.09
C PHE A 53 -10.62 3.17 15.30
N ASP A 54 -10.14 2.75 16.47
CA ASP A 54 -10.36 3.48 17.72
C ASP A 54 -9.64 4.83 17.75
N SER A 55 -8.43 4.87 17.17
CA SER A 55 -7.64 6.11 17.04
C SER A 55 -6.91 6.13 15.70
N ILE A 56 -6.75 7.33 15.14
CA ILE A 56 -6.05 7.52 13.89
C ILE A 56 -4.96 8.58 14.09
N PHE A 57 -3.73 8.21 13.76
CA PHE A 57 -2.54 9.04 13.90
C PHE A 57 -1.97 9.37 12.53
N TYR A 58 -1.41 10.56 12.39
CA TYR A 58 -0.68 10.98 11.20
C TYR A 58 0.82 11.05 11.47
N LEU A 59 1.60 10.35 10.65
CA LEU A 59 3.05 10.23 10.75
C LEU A 59 3.73 10.92 9.58
N LYS A 60 4.72 11.76 9.86
CA LYS A 60 5.65 12.30 8.87
C LYS A 60 6.79 11.32 8.63
N SER A 61 6.50 10.21 7.92
CA SER A 61 7.46 9.13 7.66
C SER A 61 8.65 9.60 6.83
N LEU A 62 8.43 10.49 5.86
CA LEU A 62 9.51 11.07 5.05
C LEU A 62 10.51 11.89 5.89
N GLU A 63 10.06 12.45 7.00
CA GLU A 63 10.96 13.13 7.95
C GLU A 63 11.77 12.10 8.74
N VAL A 64 11.17 10.98 9.15
CA VAL A 64 11.90 9.86 9.77
C VAL A 64 12.98 9.33 8.83
N ASP A 65 12.65 9.11 7.57
CA ASP A 65 13.57 8.59 6.57
C ASP A 65 14.77 9.53 6.36
N LYS A 66 14.57 10.85 6.37
CA LYS A 66 15.68 11.83 6.30
C LYS A 66 16.67 11.68 7.45
N TYR A 67 16.17 11.46 8.67
CA TYR A 67 17.04 11.24 9.84
C TYR A 67 17.83 9.95 9.75
N PHE A 68 17.33 8.97 9.01
CA PHE A 68 17.95 7.65 8.92
C PHE A 68 18.81 7.48 7.66
N TRP A 69 18.24 7.75 6.49
CA TRP A 69 18.96 7.55 5.22
C TRP A 69 19.92 8.65 4.88
N GLY A 70 19.74 9.84 5.44
CA GLY A 70 20.66 10.97 5.29
C GLY A 70 21.94 10.87 6.11
N VAL A 71 22.10 9.83 6.95
CA VAL A 71 23.27 9.64 7.83
C VAL A 71 24.16 8.53 7.26
N PRO A 72 25.50 8.67 7.29
CA PRO A 72 26.43 7.58 6.98
C PRO A 72 26.18 6.34 7.85
N ASN A 73 26.56 5.15 7.36
CA ASN A 73 26.28 3.89 8.05
C ASN A 73 26.83 3.81 9.48
N ASP A 74 27.98 4.42 9.75
CA ASP A 74 28.59 4.54 11.08
C ASP A 74 27.78 5.40 12.05
N GLY A 75 27.02 6.39 11.55
CA GLY A 75 26.11 7.24 12.35
C GLY A 75 24.70 6.67 12.55
N LYS A 76 24.33 5.59 11.85
CA LYS A 76 22.97 5.03 11.94
C LYS A 76 22.65 4.42 13.31
N ASN A 77 23.64 3.86 13.98
CA ASN A 77 23.49 3.34 15.35
C ASN A 77 23.15 4.46 16.34
N ASP A 78 23.74 5.65 16.21
CA ASP A 78 23.42 6.80 17.04
C ASP A 78 22.02 7.34 16.75
N THR A 79 21.61 7.33 15.49
CA THR A 79 20.23 7.67 15.09
C THR A 79 19.23 6.71 15.74
N PHE A 80 19.58 5.43 15.82
CA PHE A 80 18.78 4.43 16.53
C PHE A 80 18.68 4.67 18.03
N ALA A 81 19.78 5.04 18.68
CA ALA A 81 19.76 5.41 20.10
C ALA A 81 18.83 6.60 20.37
N ASN A 82 18.62 7.47 19.37
CA ASN A 82 17.72 8.60 19.43
C ASN A 82 16.31 8.35 18.89
N SER A 83 15.94 7.11 18.55
CA SER A 83 14.65 6.74 17.92
C SER A 83 13.45 7.32 18.64
N LYS A 84 13.39 7.23 19.98
CA LYS A 84 12.29 7.78 20.79
C LYS A 84 12.10 9.28 20.58
N SER A 85 13.18 10.03 20.50
CA SER A 85 13.14 11.49 20.29
C SER A 85 12.71 11.84 18.87
N ILE A 86 13.18 11.07 17.88
CA ILE A 86 12.81 11.23 16.47
C ILE A 86 11.32 10.96 16.29
N LEU A 87 10.84 9.81 16.76
CA LEU A 87 9.44 9.43 16.64
C LEU A 87 8.51 10.43 17.33
N LYS A 88 8.89 10.93 18.51
CA LYS A 88 8.09 11.95 19.21
C LYS A 88 7.92 13.26 18.40
N ARG A 89 8.90 13.64 17.59
CA ARG A 89 8.86 14.86 16.77
C ARG A 89 8.10 14.69 15.47
N THR A 90 8.02 13.47 14.95
CA THR A 90 7.42 13.18 13.65
C THR A 90 5.91 12.96 13.70
N PHE A 91 5.34 12.72 14.88
CA PHE A 91 3.89 12.69 15.04
C PHE A 91 3.32 14.10 15.27
N SER A 92 2.24 14.41 14.56
CA SER A 92 1.56 15.70 14.71
C SER A 92 0.80 15.82 16.02
N GLU A 93 0.20 14.72 16.52
CA GLU A 93 -0.56 14.61 17.80
C GLU A 93 -0.92 13.17 18.12
N PRO A 94 -1.40 12.89 19.34
CA PRO A 94 -0.60 12.78 20.54
C PRO A 94 0.48 11.73 20.40
N THR A 95 1.46 11.69 21.26
CA THR A 95 2.53 10.69 21.20
C THR A 95 1.91 9.30 21.33
N LEU A 96 2.01 8.49 20.29
CA LEU A 96 1.57 7.09 20.25
C LEU A 96 2.31 6.28 21.33
N GLN A 97 1.57 5.48 22.11
CA GLN A 97 2.12 4.62 23.15
C GLN A 97 2.20 3.19 22.63
N TYR A 98 3.36 2.81 22.07
CA TYR A 98 3.53 1.48 21.44
C TYR A 98 3.36 0.30 22.41
N ASN A 99 3.70 0.47 23.67
CA ASN A 99 3.65 -0.59 24.69
C ASN A 99 2.24 -1.11 25.01
N ILE A 100 1.20 -0.51 24.45
CA ILE A 100 -0.19 -0.98 24.61
C ILE A 100 -0.64 -1.92 23.48
N TYR A 101 0.18 -2.09 22.43
CA TYR A 101 -0.17 -2.93 21.29
C TYR A 101 0.41 -4.33 21.45
N ASP A 102 -0.41 -5.31 21.12
CA ASP A 102 -0.02 -6.72 21.04
C ASP A 102 0.57 -7.05 19.66
N THR A 103 0.04 -6.40 18.61
CA THR A 103 0.38 -6.69 17.21
C THR A 103 0.47 -5.42 16.37
N ILE A 104 1.47 -5.37 15.48
CA ILE A 104 1.58 -4.37 14.42
C ILE A 104 1.37 -5.05 13.07
N TYR A 105 0.46 -4.49 12.27
CA TYR A 105 0.24 -4.83 10.87
C TYR A 105 0.85 -3.76 9.98
N THR A 106 1.78 -4.13 9.11
CA THR A 106 2.45 -3.20 8.19
C THR A 106 2.82 -3.91 6.89
N ALA A 107 2.86 -3.19 5.78
CA ALA A 107 3.31 -3.76 4.51
C ALA A 107 4.83 -3.62 4.33
N ASN A 108 5.41 -2.52 4.78
CA ASN A 108 6.80 -2.18 4.54
C ASN A 108 7.59 -2.05 5.83
N PHE A 109 8.86 -2.48 5.79
CA PHE A 109 9.81 -2.30 6.89
C PHE A 109 10.71 -1.09 6.64
N ASP A 110 10.09 0.09 6.63
CA ASP A 110 10.78 1.38 6.56
C ASP A 110 11.54 1.69 7.87
N ALA A 111 12.25 2.81 7.89
CA ALA A 111 13.03 3.21 9.06
C ALA A 111 12.17 3.34 10.32
N TYR A 112 10.94 3.83 10.15
CA TYR A 112 10.00 4.00 11.26
C TYR A 112 9.66 2.67 11.94
N ILE A 113 9.23 1.67 11.17
CA ILE A 113 8.87 0.34 11.70
C ILE A 113 10.06 -0.31 12.41
N LYS A 114 11.23 -0.22 11.79
CA LYS A 114 12.46 -0.78 12.36
C LYS A 114 12.82 -0.10 13.68
N MET A 115 12.64 1.23 13.80
CA MET A 115 12.81 1.96 15.06
C MET A 115 11.80 1.51 16.13
N VAL A 116 10.54 1.33 15.76
CA VAL A 116 9.49 0.85 16.67
C VAL A 116 9.83 -0.55 17.17
N HIS A 117 10.19 -1.47 16.27
CA HIS A 117 10.58 -2.83 16.63
C HIS A 117 11.79 -2.86 17.57
N LYS A 118 12.81 -2.03 17.31
CA LYS A 118 13.99 -1.92 18.19
C LYS A 118 13.63 -1.49 19.61
N MET A 119 12.68 -0.56 19.73
CA MET A 119 12.24 -0.05 21.03
C MET A 119 11.29 -0.99 21.77
N TYR A 120 10.51 -1.77 21.03
CA TYR A 120 9.46 -2.63 21.55
C TYR A 120 9.53 -4.04 20.90
N PRO A 121 10.58 -4.81 21.19
CA PRO A 121 10.86 -6.07 20.47
C PRO A 121 9.87 -7.19 20.78
N ASN A 122 9.00 -7.02 21.76
CA ASN A 122 7.98 -8.01 22.16
C ASN A 122 6.65 -7.83 21.43
N ILE A 123 6.48 -6.77 20.64
CA ILE A 123 5.28 -6.58 19.82
C ILE A 123 5.36 -7.52 18.62
N ARG A 124 4.30 -8.30 18.38
CA ARG A 124 4.19 -9.16 17.19
C ARG A 124 4.21 -8.30 15.94
N ILE A 125 4.94 -8.74 14.93
CA ILE A 125 4.97 -8.11 13.61
C ILE A 125 4.26 -9.02 12.61
N CYS A 126 3.20 -8.51 12.02
CA CYS A 126 2.48 -9.14 10.92
C CYS A 126 2.64 -8.28 9.67
N GLN A 127 3.12 -8.90 8.59
CA GLN A 127 3.25 -8.22 7.32
C GLN A 127 1.97 -8.40 6.52
N ILE A 128 1.50 -7.32 5.90
CA ILE A 128 0.37 -7.35 4.96
C ILE A 128 0.90 -7.12 3.54
N GLU A 129 0.16 -7.58 2.56
CA GLU A 129 0.51 -7.44 1.15
C GLU A 129 0.71 -5.97 0.73
N ASP A 130 1.73 -5.72 -0.09
CA ASP A 130 1.98 -4.43 -0.77
C ASP A 130 1.98 -4.62 -2.30
N GLY A 131 0.98 -5.33 -2.78
CA GLY A 131 0.88 -5.77 -4.17
C GLY A 131 1.60 -7.09 -4.46
N ALA A 132 1.41 -7.61 -5.66
CA ALA A 132 1.85 -8.95 -6.06
C ALA A 132 3.37 -9.18 -5.99
N ALA A 133 4.17 -8.12 -6.03
CA ALA A 133 5.63 -8.20 -5.97
C ALA A 133 6.15 -8.89 -4.69
N ILE A 134 5.38 -8.82 -3.59
CA ILE A 134 5.77 -9.47 -2.33
C ILE A 134 5.86 -10.99 -2.45
N CYS A 135 5.13 -11.60 -3.37
CA CYS A 135 5.17 -13.04 -3.62
C CYS A 135 6.40 -13.47 -4.45
N ALA A 136 6.95 -12.55 -5.25
CA ALA A 136 8.05 -12.83 -6.17
C ALA A 136 9.42 -12.40 -5.64
N ILE A 137 9.47 -11.40 -4.75
CA ILE A 137 10.70 -10.74 -4.34
C ILE A 137 11.01 -11.05 -2.88
N ASP A 138 12.10 -11.76 -2.63
CA ASP A 138 12.66 -11.94 -1.29
C ASP A 138 13.34 -10.63 -0.82
N TRP A 139 12.54 -9.73 -0.28
CA TRP A 139 13.02 -8.44 0.24
C TRP A 139 14.06 -8.57 1.34
N LYS A 140 14.01 -9.63 2.17
CA LYS A 140 15.03 -9.91 3.18
C LYS A 140 16.40 -10.10 2.54
N SER A 141 16.48 -10.96 1.53
CA SER A 141 17.73 -11.21 0.81
C SER A 141 18.26 -9.96 0.12
N ILE A 142 17.38 -9.15 -0.47
CA ILE A 142 17.73 -7.88 -1.10
C ILE A 142 18.27 -6.90 -0.06
N GLN A 143 17.57 -6.67 1.03
CA GLN A 143 17.97 -5.72 2.07
C GLN A 143 19.28 -6.15 2.74
N ASN A 144 19.47 -7.43 2.99
CA ASN A 144 20.73 -7.94 3.57
C ASN A 144 21.92 -7.75 2.62
N LYS A 145 21.70 -7.83 1.32
CA LYS A 145 22.76 -7.64 0.32
C LYS A 145 23.14 -6.17 0.15
N TRP A 146 22.17 -5.27 0.18
CA TRP A 146 22.39 -3.87 -0.20
C TRP A 146 22.57 -2.93 0.99
N ASN A 147 21.89 -3.19 2.11
CA ASN A 147 21.80 -2.26 3.24
C ASN A 147 21.80 -3.00 4.59
N TYR A 148 22.68 -3.99 4.76
CA TYR A 148 22.74 -4.70 6.04
C TYR A 148 23.17 -3.76 7.16
N ILE A 149 22.33 -3.64 8.19
CA ILE A 149 22.62 -2.94 9.44
C ILE A 149 22.27 -3.91 10.56
N GLU A 150 23.27 -4.25 11.38
CA GLU A 150 23.11 -5.17 12.49
C GLU A 150 22.00 -4.71 13.45
N GLY A 151 21.15 -5.64 13.87
CA GLY A 151 20.02 -5.36 14.73
C GLY A 151 18.86 -4.61 14.06
N PHE A 152 18.96 -4.30 12.76
CA PHE A 152 17.97 -3.55 12.00
C PHE A 152 17.22 -4.40 10.98
N ASN A 153 17.93 -5.30 10.35
CA ASN A 153 17.34 -6.23 9.39
C ASN A 153 16.74 -7.47 10.06
N ASP A 154 16.95 -7.64 11.34
CA ASP A 154 16.40 -8.73 12.15
C ASP A 154 14.86 -8.75 12.15
N ILE A 155 14.22 -7.61 11.84
CA ILE A 155 12.77 -7.51 11.75
C ILE A 155 12.17 -8.51 10.75
N TYR A 156 12.89 -8.83 9.66
CA TYR A 156 12.40 -9.80 8.68
C TYR A 156 12.32 -11.23 9.25
N ASP A 157 13.12 -11.53 10.28
CA ASP A 157 13.09 -12.81 10.99
C ASP A 157 12.05 -12.82 12.12
N LYS A 158 11.47 -11.66 12.43
CA LYS A 158 10.45 -11.47 13.48
C LYS A 158 9.04 -11.39 12.94
N VAL A 159 8.86 -11.45 11.62
CA VAL A 159 7.54 -11.53 11.01
C VAL A 159 6.92 -12.87 11.38
N GLU A 160 5.83 -12.84 12.13
CA GLU A 160 5.12 -14.05 12.53
C GLU A 160 4.09 -14.49 11.49
N GLU A 161 3.39 -13.52 10.88
CA GLU A 161 2.36 -13.76 9.87
C GLU A 161 2.60 -12.88 8.65
N LEU A 162 2.38 -13.46 7.46
CA LEU A 162 2.37 -12.75 6.20
C LEU A 162 0.99 -12.93 5.54
N TRP A 163 0.21 -11.85 5.50
CA TRP A 163 -1.15 -11.82 4.99
C TRP A 163 -1.18 -11.46 3.51
N LEU A 164 -1.64 -12.38 2.67
CA LEU A 164 -1.65 -12.29 1.22
C LEU A 164 -3.02 -12.69 0.67
N TYR A 165 -3.44 -12.11 -0.45
CA TYR A 165 -4.63 -12.61 -1.15
C TYR A 165 -4.40 -13.99 -1.76
N SER A 166 -3.19 -14.27 -2.26
CA SER A 166 -2.81 -15.58 -2.82
C SER A 166 -1.50 -16.09 -2.21
N PRO A 167 -1.55 -16.70 -1.01
CA PRO A 167 -0.36 -17.29 -0.37
C PRO A 167 0.32 -18.38 -1.20
N ASP A 168 -0.42 -19.04 -2.06
CA ASP A 168 0.05 -20.10 -2.98
C ASP A 168 0.94 -19.58 -4.11
N LEU A 169 0.94 -18.28 -4.38
CA LEU A 169 1.83 -17.63 -5.34
C LEU A 169 3.24 -17.33 -4.79
N MET A 170 3.51 -17.66 -3.52
CA MET A 170 4.84 -17.42 -2.93
C MET A 170 5.94 -18.18 -3.66
N GLY A 171 6.85 -17.43 -4.29
CA GLY A 171 7.98 -17.96 -5.06
C GLY A 171 9.23 -18.28 -4.24
N TYR A 172 9.26 -17.97 -2.95
CA TYR A 172 10.40 -18.21 -2.06
C TYR A 172 9.96 -18.68 -0.68
N LYS A 173 10.90 -19.27 0.08
CA LYS A 173 10.63 -19.70 1.45
C LYS A 173 10.68 -18.50 2.39
N CYS A 174 9.62 -18.33 3.16
CA CYS A 174 9.60 -17.38 4.27
C CYS A 174 9.38 -18.11 5.60
N SER A 175 9.87 -17.54 6.70
CA SER A 175 9.69 -18.11 8.05
C SER A 175 8.33 -17.78 8.65
N ALA A 176 7.65 -16.77 8.12
CA ALA A 176 6.33 -16.36 8.59
C ALA A 176 5.25 -17.37 8.23
N GLN A 177 4.23 -17.48 9.07
CA GLN A 177 3.01 -18.20 8.72
C GLN A 177 2.29 -17.46 7.61
N LEU A 178 2.01 -18.14 6.48
CA LEU A 178 1.23 -17.57 5.39
C LEU A 178 -0.25 -17.56 5.77
N MET A 179 -0.85 -16.39 5.72
CA MET A 179 -2.26 -16.15 6.03
C MET A 179 -2.97 -15.65 4.76
N LYS A 180 -4.18 -16.16 4.52
CA LYS A 180 -4.99 -15.66 3.40
C LYS A 180 -5.77 -14.42 3.84
N LEU A 181 -5.62 -13.31 3.11
CA LEU A 181 -6.48 -12.14 3.24
C LEU A 181 -7.91 -12.52 2.81
N PRO A 182 -8.94 -11.99 3.48
CA PRO A 182 -10.31 -12.28 3.09
C PRO A 182 -10.63 -11.69 1.72
N THR A 183 -11.34 -12.45 0.91
CA THR A 183 -11.96 -11.94 -0.32
C THR A 183 -12.90 -10.79 0.03
N ILE A 184 -12.86 -9.73 -0.75
CA ILE A 184 -13.72 -8.58 -0.49
C ILE A 184 -15.15 -8.91 -0.89
N LEU A 185 -16.06 -8.79 0.07
CA LEU A 185 -17.47 -9.01 -0.18
C LEU A 185 -18.04 -7.90 -1.08
N GLN A 186 -18.64 -8.32 -2.18
CA GLN A 186 -19.27 -7.40 -3.15
C GLN A 186 -20.72 -7.08 -2.74
N ASP A 187 -21.01 -7.00 -1.45
CA ASP A 187 -22.28 -6.55 -0.96
C ASP A 187 -22.36 -5.02 -0.84
N ALA A 188 -23.56 -4.50 -0.91
CA ALA A 188 -23.80 -3.05 -0.93
C ALA A 188 -23.31 -2.33 0.33
N ALA A 189 -23.29 -3.00 1.49
CA ALA A 189 -22.84 -2.40 2.74
C ALA A 189 -21.33 -2.26 2.77
N THR A 190 -20.61 -3.32 2.39
CA THR A 190 -19.15 -3.31 2.26
C THR A 190 -18.68 -2.28 1.23
N ILE A 191 -19.31 -2.29 0.04
CA ILE A 191 -18.98 -1.31 -1.03
C ILE A 191 -19.22 0.12 -0.53
N LYS A 192 -20.31 0.36 0.18
CA LYS A 192 -20.63 1.69 0.72
C LYS A 192 -19.56 2.17 1.70
N ILE A 193 -19.09 1.32 2.61
CA ILE A 193 -18.04 1.69 3.58
C ILE A 193 -16.75 2.13 2.84
N PHE A 194 -16.32 1.35 1.85
CA PHE A 194 -15.16 1.72 1.05
C PHE A 194 -15.37 3.05 0.30
N ASN A 195 -16.54 3.22 -0.34
CA ASN A 195 -16.86 4.44 -1.08
C ASN A 195 -16.89 5.67 -0.18
N ASP A 196 -17.48 5.56 1.00
CA ASP A 196 -17.55 6.67 1.96
C ASP A 196 -16.15 7.07 2.45
N ILE A 197 -15.29 6.11 2.80
CA ILE A 197 -13.91 6.38 3.27
C ILE A 197 -13.09 7.03 2.15
N PHE A 198 -13.10 6.47 0.96
CA PHE A 198 -12.32 6.97 -0.17
C PHE A 198 -12.99 8.16 -0.89
N LYS A 199 -14.19 8.59 -0.45
CA LYS A 199 -15.00 9.65 -1.12
C LYS A 199 -15.17 9.36 -2.60
N TYR A 200 -15.38 8.07 -2.93
CA TYR A 200 -15.50 7.61 -4.30
C TYR A 200 -16.96 7.59 -4.75
N SER A 201 -17.22 8.23 -5.87
CA SER A 201 -18.48 8.13 -6.59
C SER A 201 -18.29 7.24 -7.81
N PRO A 202 -19.03 6.11 -7.92
CA PRO A 202 -18.91 5.23 -9.07
C PRO A 202 -19.16 5.98 -10.39
N ILE A 203 -18.37 5.62 -11.40
CA ILE A 203 -18.50 6.12 -12.77
C ILE A 203 -18.85 4.96 -13.70
N GLU A 204 -19.39 5.25 -14.87
CA GLU A 204 -19.41 4.25 -15.94
C GLU A 204 -17.99 3.86 -16.28
N PHE A 205 -17.67 2.58 -16.11
CA PHE A 205 -16.29 2.13 -16.21
C PHE A 205 -15.87 2.00 -17.68
N PRO A 206 -14.72 2.55 -18.06
CA PRO A 206 -14.30 2.58 -19.47
C PRO A 206 -13.88 1.18 -19.96
N ARG A 207 -14.06 0.96 -21.28
CA ARG A 207 -13.69 -0.30 -21.91
C ARG A 207 -12.18 -0.51 -21.97
N PHE A 208 -11.39 0.55 -22.15
CA PHE A 208 -9.94 0.46 -22.22
C PHE A 208 -9.31 1.32 -21.11
N VAL A 209 -8.48 0.71 -20.29
CA VAL A 209 -7.78 1.39 -19.20
C VAL A 209 -6.30 1.08 -19.27
N PHE A 210 -5.47 2.12 -19.40
CA PHE A 210 -4.04 2.00 -19.20
C PHE A 210 -3.68 2.30 -17.75
N VAL A 211 -3.07 1.32 -17.07
CA VAL A 211 -2.66 1.45 -15.67
C VAL A 211 -1.18 1.78 -15.63
N GLU A 212 -0.85 2.98 -15.17
CA GLU A 212 0.53 3.45 -15.06
C GLU A 212 1.31 2.78 -13.92
N GLN A 213 2.64 2.82 -14.06
CA GLN A 213 3.61 2.50 -13.02
C GLN A 213 4.45 3.73 -12.64
N SER A 214 5.11 3.65 -11.49
CA SER A 214 5.95 4.73 -10.94
C SER A 214 7.39 4.73 -11.46
N PHE A 215 7.64 4.20 -12.64
CA PHE A 215 9.00 3.98 -13.18
C PHE A 215 9.90 5.21 -13.09
N GLU A 216 9.38 6.39 -13.43
CA GLU A 216 10.18 7.62 -13.42
C GLU A 216 10.58 8.01 -11.99
N VAL A 217 9.65 7.90 -11.04
CA VAL A 217 9.91 8.20 -9.63
C VAL A 217 10.90 7.18 -9.04
N ASP A 218 10.82 5.93 -9.49
CA ASP A 218 11.71 4.86 -9.08
C ASP A 218 13.05 4.86 -9.84
N GLY A 219 13.25 5.79 -10.77
CA GLY A 219 14.49 5.92 -11.58
C GLY A 219 14.69 4.77 -12.55
N ILE A 220 13.63 4.05 -12.91
CA ILE A 220 13.66 2.91 -13.84
C ILE A 220 13.46 3.42 -15.26
N LYS A 221 14.45 3.20 -16.13
CA LYS A 221 14.34 3.50 -17.55
C LYS A 221 13.52 2.40 -18.24
N ASN A 222 12.47 2.80 -18.94
CA ASN A 222 11.63 1.91 -19.71
C ASN A 222 10.96 2.67 -20.88
N ASN A 223 10.20 1.96 -21.70
CA ASN A 223 9.49 2.47 -22.86
C ASN A 223 7.99 2.63 -22.60
N ASP A 224 7.57 2.91 -21.37
CA ASP A 224 6.15 2.99 -20.98
C ASP A 224 5.39 4.07 -21.78
N LEU A 225 6.04 5.19 -22.08
CA LEU A 225 5.46 6.25 -22.91
C LEU A 225 5.23 5.83 -24.36
N GLU A 226 6.20 5.13 -24.95
CA GLU A 226 6.07 4.63 -26.32
C GLU A 226 4.96 3.59 -26.40
N PHE A 227 4.88 2.71 -25.39
CA PHE A 227 3.84 1.70 -25.29
C PHE A 227 2.46 2.34 -25.09
N MET A 228 2.35 3.37 -24.26
CA MET A 228 1.13 4.14 -24.08
C MET A 228 0.70 4.83 -25.38
N GLN A 229 1.64 5.45 -26.10
CA GLN A 229 1.37 6.08 -27.39
C GLN A 229 0.85 5.05 -28.40
N LEU A 230 1.50 3.89 -28.50
CA LEU A 230 1.04 2.81 -29.38
C LEU A 230 -0.39 2.35 -29.00
N THR A 231 -0.69 2.31 -27.72
CA THR A 231 -2.05 1.97 -27.24
C THR A 231 -3.06 3.01 -27.69
N PHE A 232 -2.76 4.31 -27.60
CA PHE A 232 -3.61 5.37 -28.15
C PHE A 232 -3.84 5.23 -29.65
N ASP A 233 -2.79 4.92 -30.39
CA ASP A 233 -2.87 4.78 -31.87
C ASP A 233 -3.78 3.60 -32.27
N ILE A 234 -3.83 2.55 -31.44
CA ILE A 234 -4.65 1.35 -31.71
C ILE A 234 -6.12 1.57 -31.30
N VAL A 235 -6.36 2.07 -30.07
CA VAL A 235 -7.74 2.11 -29.51
C VAL A 235 -8.43 3.47 -29.71
N GLY A 236 -7.70 4.51 -30.06
CA GLY A 236 -8.17 5.88 -30.19
C GLY A 236 -8.18 6.64 -28.86
N TYR A 237 -7.84 7.92 -28.94
CA TYR A 237 -7.70 8.79 -27.77
C TYR A 237 -8.99 8.95 -26.96
N ASP A 238 -10.14 8.95 -27.61
CA ASP A 238 -11.44 9.10 -26.93
C ASP A 238 -11.87 7.85 -26.15
N ASN A 239 -11.26 6.71 -26.44
CA ASN A 239 -11.63 5.42 -25.88
C ASN A 239 -10.73 4.98 -24.74
N LEU A 240 -9.49 5.50 -24.66
CA LEU A 240 -8.51 5.11 -23.66
C LEU A 240 -8.57 6.02 -22.43
N TYR A 241 -8.74 5.42 -21.27
CA TYR A 241 -8.60 6.08 -19.98
C TYR A 241 -7.26 5.72 -19.35
N ILE A 242 -6.66 6.67 -18.68
CA ILE A 242 -5.42 6.46 -17.92
C ILE A 242 -5.75 6.38 -16.44
N LYS A 243 -5.31 5.33 -15.77
CA LYS A 243 -5.24 5.24 -14.31
C LYS A 243 -3.81 5.60 -13.89
N PRO A 244 -3.58 6.85 -13.47
CA PRO A 244 -2.23 7.27 -13.08
C PRO A 244 -1.78 6.57 -11.82
N HIS A 245 -0.47 6.36 -11.72
CA HIS A 245 0.11 5.90 -10.47
C HIS A 245 0.12 7.04 -9.44
N PRO A 246 -0.28 6.81 -8.16
CA PRO A 246 -0.41 7.88 -7.14
C PRO A 246 0.88 8.67 -6.85
N ARG A 247 2.05 8.09 -7.14
CA ARG A 247 3.35 8.75 -6.97
C ARG A 247 3.82 9.54 -8.21
N ASN A 248 3.16 9.38 -9.36
CA ASN A 248 3.53 10.12 -10.55
C ASN A 248 3.08 11.58 -10.43
N THR A 249 4.04 12.49 -10.30
CA THR A 249 3.80 13.94 -10.25
C THR A 249 3.67 14.56 -11.63
N ILE A 250 4.20 13.88 -12.65
CA ILE A 250 4.15 14.32 -14.04
C ILE A 250 3.06 13.51 -14.74
N HIS A 251 1.95 14.15 -15.06
CA HIS A 251 0.85 13.52 -15.81
C HIS A 251 1.18 13.49 -17.30
N ARG A 252 2.07 12.59 -17.68
CA ARG A 252 2.63 12.46 -19.03
C ARG A 252 1.59 12.39 -20.15
N PRO A 253 0.50 11.60 -20.03
CA PRO A 253 -0.51 11.52 -21.09
C PRO A 253 -1.23 12.83 -21.34
N PHE A 254 -1.28 13.70 -20.33
CA PHE A 254 -1.92 15.02 -20.46
C PHE A 254 -1.05 16.05 -21.15
N ALA A 255 0.25 15.78 -21.31
CA ALA A 255 1.08 16.56 -22.21
C ALA A 255 0.54 16.54 -23.65
N PHE A 256 -0.20 15.50 -24.02
CA PHE A 256 -0.86 15.40 -25.32
C PHE A 256 -2.28 15.98 -25.33
N GLY A 257 -2.82 16.40 -24.18
CA GLY A 257 -4.10 17.10 -24.07
C GLY A 257 -5.36 16.29 -24.43
N LEU A 258 -5.24 14.97 -24.59
CA LEU A 258 -6.24 14.15 -25.27
C LEU A 258 -6.77 12.97 -24.45
N SER A 259 -6.18 12.67 -23.30
CA SER A 259 -6.58 11.48 -22.55
C SER A 259 -7.53 11.78 -21.40
N LYS A 260 -8.45 10.84 -21.15
CA LYS A 260 -9.33 10.83 -20.01
C LYS A 260 -8.59 10.19 -18.83
N LYS A 261 -8.74 10.80 -17.63
CA LYS A 261 -8.06 10.38 -16.42
C LYS A 261 -9.02 9.75 -15.42
N LEU A 262 -8.67 8.59 -14.89
CA LEU A 262 -9.28 8.06 -13.67
C LEU A 262 -8.64 8.71 -12.43
N ASP A 263 -9.34 8.74 -11.32
CA ASP A 263 -8.85 9.34 -10.07
C ASP A 263 -7.61 8.58 -9.56
N ASP A 264 -6.47 9.27 -9.52
CA ASP A 264 -5.19 8.71 -9.06
C ASP A 264 -5.14 8.46 -7.56
N SER A 265 -5.99 9.12 -6.81
CA SER A 265 -6.03 9.01 -5.35
C SER A 265 -6.84 7.84 -4.83
N VAL A 266 -7.69 7.23 -5.65
CA VAL A 266 -8.53 6.08 -5.30
C VAL A 266 -7.83 4.79 -5.73
N PRO A 267 -7.82 3.72 -4.90
CA PRO A 267 -7.26 2.43 -5.32
C PRO A 267 -7.99 1.90 -6.57
N PHE A 268 -7.24 1.31 -7.49
CA PHE A 268 -7.84 0.74 -8.71
C PHE A 268 -8.82 -0.39 -8.36
N GLU A 269 -8.49 -1.15 -7.34
CA GLU A 269 -9.32 -2.23 -6.79
C GLU A 269 -10.71 -1.74 -6.34
N LEU A 270 -10.80 -0.53 -5.76
CA LEU A 270 -12.11 0.05 -5.40
C LEU A 270 -12.93 0.42 -6.64
N MET A 271 -12.29 0.89 -7.69
CA MET A 271 -12.99 1.18 -8.95
C MET A 271 -13.60 -0.08 -9.55
N LEU A 272 -12.85 -1.18 -9.50
CA LEU A 272 -13.32 -2.49 -9.96
C LEU A 272 -14.42 -3.06 -9.04
N LEU A 273 -14.29 -2.90 -7.74
CA LEU A 273 -15.33 -3.31 -6.77
C LEU A 273 -16.70 -2.67 -7.07
N ASN A 274 -16.71 -1.46 -7.60
CA ASN A 274 -17.91 -0.73 -7.99
C ASN A 274 -18.39 -1.02 -9.41
N ASN A 275 -17.66 -1.82 -10.18
CA ASN A 275 -18.00 -2.09 -11.57
C ASN A 275 -18.47 -3.54 -11.77
N ASN A 276 -19.77 -3.73 -11.92
CA ASN A 276 -20.35 -5.06 -12.15
C ASN A 276 -19.93 -5.69 -13.49
N ASN A 277 -19.40 -4.89 -14.43
CA ASN A 277 -19.04 -5.31 -15.79
C ASN A 277 -17.53 -5.17 -16.05
N TYR A 278 -16.70 -5.19 -15.02
CA TYR A 278 -15.24 -5.01 -15.20
C TYR A 278 -14.61 -6.09 -16.10
N SER A 279 -15.23 -7.27 -16.23
CA SER A 279 -14.82 -8.31 -17.18
C SER A 279 -14.90 -7.88 -18.65
N ASP A 280 -15.71 -6.86 -18.97
CA ASP A 280 -15.86 -6.33 -20.33
C ASP A 280 -14.79 -5.28 -20.65
N SER A 281 -13.99 -4.89 -19.65
CA SER A 281 -12.91 -3.91 -19.79
C SER A 281 -11.59 -4.60 -20.12
N ILE A 282 -10.77 -3.92 -20.91
CA ILE A 282 -9.41 -4.33 -21.27
C ILE A 282 -8.44 -3.46 -20.50
N TYR A 283 -7.65 -4.09 -19.63
CA TYR A 283 -6.62 -3.43 -18.82
C TYR A 283 -5.27 -3.61 -19.49
N ILE A 284 -4.55 -2.50 -19.67
CA ILE A 284 -3.27 -2.47 -20.36
C ILE A 284 -2.24 -1.86 -19.42
N THR A 285 -1.08 -2.46 -19.30
CA THR A 285 0.00 -1.92 -18.49
C THR A 285 1.36 -2.39 -18.95
N VAL A 286 2.39 -1.71 -18.48
CA VAL A 286 3.76 -2.20 -18.50
C VAL A 286 4.12 -2.54 -17.05
N ASP A 287 4.09 -3.83 -16.70
CA ASP A 287 4.55 -4.38 -15.42
C ASP A 287 3.80 -3.87 -14.16
N SER A 288 2.47 -3.66 -14.22
CA SER A 288 1.71 -3.30 -13.01
C SER A 288 1.21 -4.53 -12.25
N GLY A 289 1.58 -4.61 -10.98
CA GLY A 289 1.03 -5.59 -10.04
C GLY A 289 -0.49 -5.47 -9.84
N SER A 290 -1.08 -4.31 -10.13
CA SER A 290 -2.53 -4.09 -10.00
C SER A 290 -3.37 -5.05 -10.86
N LEU A 291 -2.87 -5.53 -12.01
CA LEU A 291 -3.61 -6.50 -12.81
C LEU A 291 -3.63 -7.90 -12.17
N ILE A 292 -2.55 -8.25 -11.46
CA ILE A 292 -2.48 -9.52 -10.74
C ILE A 292 -3.34 -9.44 -9.49
N SER A 293 -3.21 -8.35 -8.71
CA SER A 293 -3.97 -8.19 -7.46
C SER A 293 -5.47 -8.15 -7.70
N THR A 294 -5.95 -7.53 -8.77
CA THR A 294 -7.38 -7.51 -9.11
C THR A 294 -7.95 -8.90 -9.37
N ARG A 295 -7.24 -9.75 -10.10
CA ARG A 295 -7.66 -11.14 -10.34
C ARG A 295 -7.72 -11.93 -9.04
N VAL A 296 -6.73 -11.74 -8.19
CA VAL A 296 -6.58 -12.48 -6.93
C VAL A 296 -7.58 -12.01 -5.88
N ILE A 297 -7.85 -10.70 -5.79
CA ILE A 297 -8.77 -10.10 -4.81
C ILE A 297 -10.22 -10.51 -5.09
N PHE A 298 -10.62 -10.57 -6.35
CA PHE A 298 -12.01 -10.83 -6.73
C PHE A 298 -12.28 -12.29 -7.11
N GLU A 299 -11.27 -13.18 -7.03
CA GLU A 299 -11.34 -14.62 -7.37
C GLU A 299 -11.99 -14.88 -8.74
N GLN A 300 -11.81 -13.97 -9.69
CA GLN A 300 -12.46 -14.07 -10.99
C GLN A 300 -11.51 -14.53 -12.06
N ASP A 301 -11.98 -15.47 -12.88
CA ASP A 301 -11.33 -15.88 -14.14
C ASP A 301 -11.43 -14.73 -15.15
N SER A 302 -10.57 -13.71 -15.00
CA SER A 302 -10.37 -12.76 -16.09
C SER A 302 -9.59 -13.45 -17.19
N ALA A 303 -10.20 -13.67 -18.32
CA ALA A 303 -9.48 -14.01 -19.52
C ALA A 303 -8.54 -12.83 -19.84
N ALA A 304 -7.23 -13.07 -19.71
CA ALA A 304 -6.20 -12.18 -20.19
C ALA A 304 -6.03 -12.32 -21.69
#